data_a365ad441e03b914e808a72e4c32f79a
#
_entry.id   a365ad441e03b914e808a72e4c32f79a
#
_cell.length_a   1.000
_cell.length_b   1.000
_cell.length_c   1.000
_cell.angle_alpha   90.00
_cell.angle_beta   90.00
_cell.angle_gamma   90.00
#
_symmetry.space_group_name_H-M   'P 1'
#
loop_
_entity.id
_entity.type
_entity.pdbx_description
1 polymer ?
#
loop_
_entity_poly.entity_id
_entity_poly.type
_entity_poly.pdbx_seq_one_letter_code
_entity_poly.pdbx_strand_id
1 'polypeptide(L)'
;NNQNINIYSSVNTFYQPKRNFENLYNLNALFCDIDCVNHEISIKQAFKELVGLWNNGIIPEPSLVVNSGRGLHVYWHLQNCFASTKKNVSFMPTYQALLDRFSHKLAFLGADFKSAEPSRVLGIPSTYNLKSGTQRKIIHPNLNLIEQGILHDKKIRYKIIELADLYLQKKEYREKKVTHEKRITKFNELTLAHARMEDYKTLISLRNRVKINEGFRNQLLYNYGLESI
;
A
#
# COMPACT_ATOMS: atom_id res chain seq x y z
N ASN A 1 19.19 21.84 -0.53
CA ASN A 1 19.83 20.52 -0.47
C ASN A 1 19.78 20.01 1.00
N ASN A 2 18.64 19.41 1.40
CA ASN A 2 18.52 18.77 2.73
C ASN A 2 19.21 17.41 2.71
N GLN A 3 20.54 17.39 2.77
CA GLN A 3 21.35 16.18 2.87
C GLN A 3 21.22 15.48 4.24
N ASN A 4 20.57 16.11 5.22
CA ASN A 4 20.50 15.64 6.60
C ASN A 4 19.16 14.99 7.00
N ILE A 5 18.29 14.66 6.04
CA ILE A 5 16.98 14.09 6.32
C ILE A 5 16.72 12.91 5.39
N ASN A 6 16.35 11.76 5.97
CA ASN A 6 15.79 10.65 5.19
C ASN A 6 14.34 10.95 4.82
N ILE A 7 14.03 10.87 3.54
CA ILE A 7 12.66 11.09 3.05
C ILE A 7 12.10 9.76 2.55
N TYR A 8 10.89 9.43 3.03
CA TYR A 8 10.19 8.19 2.70
C TYR A 8 8.79 8.50 2.19
N SER A 9 8.27 7.61 1.35
CA SER A 9 6.88 7.62 0.91
C SER A 9 6.27 6.23 1.04
N SER A 10 4.98 6.17 1.29
CA SER A 10 4.24 4.92 1.17
C SER A 10 4.15 4.51 -0.30
N VAL A 11 4.29 3.20 -0.57
CA VAL A 11 4.11 2.66 -1.93
C VAL A 11 2.65 2.74 -2.35
N ASN A 12 1.75 2.42 -1.44
CA ASN A 12 0.31 2.43 -1.65
C ASN A 12 -0.34 3.67 -1.05
N THR A 13 -1.56 4.01 -1.49
CA THR A 13 -2.32 5.15 -0.99
C THR A 13 -3.35 4.75 0.06
N PHE A 14 -3.70 5.71 0.92
CA PHE A 14 -4.61 5.52 2.05
C PHE A 14 -5.75 6.52 2.00
N TYR A 15 -6.92 6.14 2.52
CA TYR A 15 -8.08 7.04 2.64
C TYR A 15 -7.85 8.18 3.64
N GLN A 16 -7.08 7.89 4.70
CA GLN A 16 -6.81 8.82 5.79
C GLN A 16 -5.29 8.88 6.04
N PRO A 17 -4.77 9.91 6.70
CA PRO A 17 -3.35 10.02 7.02
C PRO A 17 -2.90 9.04 8.12
N LYS A 18 -3.55 7.88 8.19
CA LYS A 18 -3.23 6.78 9.09
C LYS A 18 -2.87 5.55 8.26
N ARG A 19 -1.62 5.12 8.37
CA ARG A 19 -1.04 4.03 7.58
C ARG A 19 -1.27 2.68 8.24
N ASN A 20 -2.45 2.10 7.98
CA ASN A 20 -2.81 0.74 8.37
C ASN A 20 -3.59 0.04 7.25
N PHE A 21 -3.79 -1.27 7.39
CA PHE A 21 -4.49 -2.09 6.39
C PHE A 21 -5.92 -1.62 6.12
N GLU A 22 -6.64 -1.19 7.13
CA GLU A 22 -8.04 -0.78 7.05
C GLU A 22 -8.23 0.49 6.21
N ASN A 23 -7.21 1.34 6.16
CA ASN A 23 -7.21 2.60 5.43
C ASN A 23 -6.60 2.49 4.02
N LEU A 24 -6.15 1.32 3.60
CA LEU A 24 -5.63 1.14 2.24
C LEU A 24 -6.73 1.44 1.21
N TYR A 25 -6.40 2.35 0.30
CA TYR A 25 -7.29 2.79 -0.78
C TYR A 25 -6.88 2.16 -2.11
N ASN A 26 -5.66 2.45 -2.57
CA ASN A 26 -5.17 1.99 -3.85
C ASN A 26 -3.84 1.26 -3.68
N LEU A 27 -3.74 0.12 -4.33
CA LEU A 27 -2.54 -0.71 -4.41
C LEU A 27 -1.78 -0.28 -5.67
N ASN A 28 -0.84 0.67 -5.51
CA ASN A 28 -0.17 1.30 -6.64
C ASN A 28 0.92 0.43 -7.25
N ALA A 29 1.60 -0.36 -6.44
CA ALA A 29 2.65 -1.27 -6.90
C ALA A 29 2.85 -2.45 -5.94
N LEU A 30 3.22 -3.60 -6.49
CA LEU A 30 3.98 -4.61 -5.76
C LEU A 30 5.42 -4.11 -5.62
N PHE A 31 6.11 -4.52 -4.57
CA PHE A 31 7.48 -4.09 -4.33
C PHE A 31 8.29 -5.12 -3.54
N CYS A 32 9.61 -5.04 -3.68
CA CYS A 32 10.55 -5.76 -2.82
C CYS A 32 11.67 -4.81 -2.40
N ASP A 33 12.05 -4.89 -1.14
CA ASP A 33 13.22 -4.23 -0.55
C ASP A 33 14.33 -5.28 -0.40
N ILE A 34 15.42 -5.11 -1.14
CA ILE A 34 16.56 -6.03 -1.20
C ILE A 34 17.73 -5.37 -0.47
N ASP A 35 18.15 -5.91 0.66
CA ASP A 35 19.32 -5.43 1.42
C ASP A 35 20.58 -6.21 1.00
N CYS A 36 21.26 -5.73 -0.02
CA CYS A 36 22.45 -6.36 -0.56
C CYS A 36 23.63 -6.37 0.43
N VAL A 37 23.73 -5.33 1.26
CA VAL A 37 24.87 -5.17 2.20
C VAL A 37 24.89 -6.28 3.24
N ASN A 38 23.74 -6.64 3.78
CA ASN A 38 23.64 -7.70 4.79
C ASN A 38 23.85 -9.11 4.21
N HIS A 39 23.85 -9.25 2.89
CA HIS A 39 24.05 -10.51 2.17
C HIS A 39 25.39 -10.56 1.42
N GLU A 40 26.29 -9.58 1.65
CA GLU A 40 27.62 -9.50 1.02
C GLU A 40 27.59 -9.51 -0.52
N ILE A 41 26.47 -9.06 -1.11
CA ILE A 41 26.28 -9.00 -2.56
C ILE A 41 26.43 -7.54 -3.00
N SER A 42 27.23 -7.31 -4.05
CA SER A 42 27.30 -5.96 -4.63
C SER A 42 25.98 -5.59 -5.31
N ILE A 43 25.59 -4.30 -5.23
CA ILE A 43 24.38 -3.78 -5.89
C ILE A 43 24.39 -4.09 -7.40
N LYS A 44 25.56 -4.00 -8.04
CA LYS A 44 25.74 -4.31 -9.48
C LYS A 44 25.43 -5.78 -9.76
N GLN A 45 25.94 -6.69 -8.93
CA GLN A 45 25.67 -8.11 -9.06
C GLN A 45 24.18 -8.42 -8.81
N ALA A 46 23.59 -7.88 -7.73
CA ALA A 46 22.17 -8.07 -7.43
C ALA A 46 21.29 -7.57 -8.59
N PHE A 47 21.63 -6.46 -9.21
CA PHE A 47 20.91 -5.97 -10.39
C PHE A 47 21.08 -6.90 -11.59
N LYS A 48 22.27 -7.43 -11.84
CA LYS A 48 22.51 -8.39 -12.92
C LYS A 48 21.68 -9.66 -12.74
N GLU A 49 21.65 -10.21 -11.53
CA GLU A 49 20.84 -11.40 -11.20
C GLU A 49 19.33 -11.07 -11.36
N LEU A 50 18.88 -9.91 -10.92
CA LEU A 50 17.51 -9.45 -11.10
C LEU A 50 17.12 -9.41 -12.59
N VAL A 51 18.01 -8.88 -13.46
CA VAL A 51 17.83 -8.89 -14.92
C VAL A 51 17.71 -10.32 -15.46
N GLY A 52 18.54 -11.25 -14.98
CA GLY A 52 18.46 -12.66 -15.34
C GLY A 52 17.11 -13.28 -14.99
N LEU A 53 16.55 -12.95 -13.80
CA LEU A 53 15.26 -13.49 -13.37
C LEU A 53 14.10 -13.04 -14.26
N TRP A 54 14.03 -11.76 -14.62
CA TRP A 54 12.93 -11.31 -15.48
C TRP A 54 13.08 -11.76 -16.93
N ASN A 55 14.30 -11.82 -17.46
CA ASN A 55 14.55 -12.33 -18.82
C ASN A 55 14.17 -13.82 -18.95
N ASN A 56 14.31 -14.59 -17.88
CA ASN A 56 13.90 -15.99 -17.80
C ASN A 56 12.42 -16.20 -17.39
N GLY A 57 11.65 -15.12 -17.24
CA GLY A 57 10.23 -15.20 -16.87
C GLY A 57 9.95 -15.69 -15.43
N ILE A 58 10.97 -15.72 -14.56
CA ILE A 58 10.83 -16.15 -13.15
C ILE A 58 10.08 -15.11 -12.33
N ILE A 59 10.27 -13.84 -12.67
CA ILE A 59 9.52 -12.67 -12.19
C ILE A 59 9.15 -11.79 -13.39
N PRO A 60 8.14 -10.91 -13.29
CA PRO A 60 7.88 -9.94 -14.34
C PRO A 60 8.98 -8.87 -14.39
N GLU A 61 9.17 -8.26 -15.55
CA GLU A 61 10.06 -7.10 -15.68
C GLU A 61 9.63 -6.00 -14.71
N PRO A 62 10.52 -5.47 -13.85
CA PRO A 62 10.13 -4.38 -12.95
C PRO A 62 9.75 -3.12 -13.70
N SER A 63 8.76 -2.38 -13.21
CA SER A 63 8.42 -1.05 -13.72
C SER A 63 9.45 -0.02 -13.31
N LEU A 64 10.09 -0.22 -12.16
CA LEU A 64 11.08 0.69 -11.59
C LEU A 64 12.04 -0.09 -10.69
N VAL A 65 13.34 0.18 -10.83
CA VAL A 65 14.36 -0.27 -9.86
C VAL A 65 15.17 0.91 -9.40
N VAL A 66 15.30 1.05 -8.09
CA VAL A 66 16.04 2.12 -7.43
C VAL A 66 17.21 1.54 -6.66
N ASN A 67 18.41 2.03 -6.91
CA ASN A 67 19.54 1.81 -6.03
C ASN A 67 19.35 2.66 -4.77
N SER A 68 19.12 2.01 -3.64
CA SER A 68 18.85 2.66 -2.34
C SER A 68 20.13 3.10 -1.61
N GLY A 69 21.30 2.76 -2.14
CA GLY A 69 22.62 2.97 -1.52
C GLY A 69 23.10 1.79 -0.67
N ARG A 70 22.19 0.90 -0.21
CA ARG A 70 22.53 -0.34 0.50
C ARG A 70 22.02 -1.58 -0.23
N GLY A 71 21.15 -1.38 -1.21
CA GLY A 71 20.50 -2.45 -1.95
C GLY A 71 19.60 -1.90 -3.03
N LEU A 72 18.55 -2.63 -3.34
CA LEU A 72 17.61 -2.31 -4.41
C LEU A 72 16.18 -2.22 -3.88
N HIS A 73 15.43 -1.18 -4.29
CA HIS A 73 13.99 -1.18 -4.21
C HIS A 73 13.44 -1.52 -5.60
N VAL A 74 12.68 -2.59 -5.68
CA VAL A 74 12.11 -3.11 -6.93
C VAL A 74 10.60 -2.91 -6.91
N TYR A 75 10.01 -2.36 -7.99
CA TYR A 75 8.58 -2.04 -8.05
C TYR A 75 7.95 -2.61 -9.33
N TRP A 76 6.75 -3.15 -9.20
CA TRP A 76 5.86 -3.50 -10.31
C TRP A 76 4.58 -2.69 -10.17
N HIS A 77 4.45 -1.64 -10.96
CA HIS A 77 3.30 -0.74 -10.92
C HIS A 77 2.03 -1.45 -11.35
N LEU A 78 0.97 -1.25 -10.61
CA LEU A 78 -0.34 -1.83 -10.88
C LEU A 78 -1.27 -0.84 -11.58
N GLN A 79 -2.18 -1.38 -12.40
CA GLN A 79 -3.24 -0.62 -13.06
C GLN A 79 -4.52 -0.75 -12.24
N ASN A 80 -5.14 0.38 -11.87
CA ASN A 80 -6.50 0.43 -11.31
C ASN A 80 -6.78 -0.65 -10.23
N CYS A 81 -5.82 -0.87 -9.34
CA CYS A 81 -5.92 -1.89 -8.31
C CYS A 81 -6.33 -1.25 -6.98
N PHE A 82 -7.61 -1.38 -6.64
CA PHE A 82 -8.13 -0.90 -5.36
C PHE A 82 -8.02 -1.99 -4.30
N ALA A 83 -7.73 -1.61 -3.05
CA ALA A 83 -7.67 -2.54 -1.93
C ALA A 83 -9.02 -3.22 -1.71
N SER A 84 -10.12 -2.47 -1.93
CA SER A 84 -11.49 -2.98 -1.93
C SER A 84 -12.30 -2.32 -3.04
N THR A 85 -13.17 -3.07 -3.71
CA THR A 85 -14.06 -2.57 -4.76
C THR A 85 -15.47 -2.33 -4.21
N LYS A 86 -16.29 -1.52 -4.92
CA LYS A 86 -17.72 -1.31 -4.60
C LYS A 86 -18.54 -2.62 -4.59
N LYS A 87 -18.04 -3.69 -5.21
CA LYS A 87 -18.66 -5.02 -5.22
C LYS A 87 -18.18 -5.91 -4.07
N ASN A 88 -17.50 -5.33 -3.07
CA ASN A 88 -16.92 -6.06 -1.93
C ASN A 88 -15.89 -7.15 -2.33
N VAL A 89 -15.26 -6.99 -3.47
CA VAL A 89 -14.13 -7.81 -3.89
C VAL A 89 -12.86 -7.15 -3.38
N SER A 90 -12.08 -7.87 -2.59
CA SER A 90 -10.79 -7.41 -2.09
C SER A 90 -9.66 -8.04 -2.87
N PHE A 91 -8.77 -7.22 -3.41
CA PHE A 91 -7.52 -7.69 -4.03
C PHE A 91 -6.39 -7.90 -3.02
N MET A 92 -6.61 -7.60 -1.75
CA MET A 92 -5.59 -7.72 -0.71
C MET A 92 -4.98 -9.11 -0.57
N PRO A 93 -5.76 -10.23 -0.57
CA PRO A 93 -5.18 -11.57 -0.49
C PRO A 93 -4.28 -11.89 -1.69
N THR A 94 -4.72 -11.53 -2.90
CA THR A 94 -3.95 -11.73 -4.14
C THR A 94 -2.68 -10.87 -4.13
N TYR A 95 -2.80 -9.63 -3.69
CA TYR A 95 -1.67 -8.70 -3.57
C TYR A 95 -0.63 -9.23 -2.58
N GLN A 96 -1.05 -9.69 -1.39
CA GLN A 96 -0.15 -10.26 -0.39
C GLN A 96 0.53 -11.54 -0.92
N ALA A 97 -0.22 -12.44 -1.55
CA ALA A 97 0.34 -13.66 -2.12
C ALA A 97 1.41 -13.37 -3.19
N LEU A 98 1.19 -12.34 -4.03
CA LEU A 98 2.19 -11.90 -5.01
C LEU A 98 3.42 -11.27 -4.36
N LEU A 99 3.24 -10.42 -3.33
CA LEU A 99 4.35 -9.86 -2.55
C LEU A 99 5.21 -10.97 -1.95
N ASP A 100 4.58 -11.93 -1.28
CA ASP A 100 5.25 -13.07 -0.67
C ASP A 100 5.98 -13.90 -1.73
N ARG A 101 5.32 -14.17 -2.86
CA ARG A 101 5.90 -14.93 -3.96
C ARG A 101 7.15 -14.27 -4.54
N PHE A 102 7.11 -12.96 -4.81
CA PHE A 102 8.26 -12.24 -5.37
C PHE A 102 9.36 -12.07 -4.34
N SER A 103 9.04 -11.82 -3.08
CA SER A 103 10.01 -11.80 -1.99
C SER A 103 10.74 -13.13 -1.86
N HIS A 104 10.01 -14.26 -1.94
CA HIS A 104 10.62 -15.60 -1.95
C HIS A 104 11.57 -15.83 -3.13
N LYS A 105 11.17 -15.37 -4.33
CA LYS A 105 12.03 -15.50 -5.53
C LYS A 105 13.30 -14.65 -5.43
N LEU A 106 13.26 -13.56 -4.68
CA LEU A 106 14.36 -12.63 -4.49
C LEU A 106 15.12 -12.80 -3.15
N ALA A 107 14.74 -13.81 -2.36
CA ALA A 107 15.33 -14.06 -1.04
C ALA A 107 16.86 -14.22 -1.07
N PHE A 108 17.38 -14.90 -2.08
CA PHE A 108 18.81 -15.14 -2.25
C PHE A 108 19.61 -13.85 -2.54
N LEU A 109 18.92 -12.78 -2.98
CA LEU A 109 19.49 -11.44 -3.16
C LEU A 109 19.38 -10.58 -1.90
N GLY A 110 18.73 -11.08 -0.84
CA GLY A 110 18.52 -10.36 0.40
C GLY A 110 17.17 -9.63 0.48
N ALA A 111 16.15 -10.11 -0.23
CA ALA A 111 14.80 -9.58 -0.06
C ALA A 111 14.28 -9.85 1.35
N ASP A 112 13.84 -8.77 2.02
CA ASP A 112 13.31 -8.84 3.39
C ASP A 112 11.81 -9.18 3.37
N PHE A 113 11.48 -10.41 3.79
CA PHE A 113 10.09 -10.86 3.92
C PHE A 113 9.27 -10.06 4.92
N LYS A 114 9.89 -9.55 5.98
CA LYS A 114 9.22 -8.72 6.97
C LYS A 114 8.84 -7.36 6.41
N SER A 115 9.48 -6.96 5.31
CA SER A 115 9.18 -5.72 4.61
C SER A 115 8.06 -5.87 3.57
N ALA A 116 7.62 -7.10 3.26
CA ALA A 116 6.53 -7.39 2.33
C ALA A 116 5.15 -7.06 2.91
N GLU A 117 4.99 -5.84 3.40
CA GLU A 117 3.77 -5.33 4.04
C GLU A 117 3.17 -4.20 3.19
N PRO A 118 1.88 -4.27 2.78
CA PRO A 118 1.24 -3.26 1.93
C PRO A 118 1.30 -1.82 2.46
N SER A 119 1.47 -1.64 3.76
CA SER A 119 1.60 -0.33 4.42
C SER A 119 3.04 0.22 4.48
N ARG A 120 4.00 -0.49 3.87
CA ARG A 120 5.43 -0.13 3.91
C ARG A 120 5.72 1.24 3.29
N VAL A 121 6.72 1.91 3.84
CA VAL A 121 7.35 3.10 3.25
C VAL A 121 8.73 2.75 2.73
N LEU A 122 9.07 3.32 1.58
CA LEU A 122 10.39 3.18 0.97
C LEU A 122 10.99 4.57 0.73
N GLY A 123 12.32 4.63 0.69
CA GLY A 123 13.02 5.88 0.43
C GLY A 123 12.75 6.41 -0.97
N ILE A 124 12.41 7.69 -1.08
CA ILE A 124 12.08 8.33 -2.36
C ILE A 124 13.33 8.41 -3.25
N PRO A 125 13.24 8.09 -4.54
CA PRO A 125 14.32 8.32 -5.50
C PRO A 125 14.80 9.77 -5.49
N SER A 126 16.05 10.01 -5.83
CA SER A 126 16.73 11.32 -5.83
C SER A 126 16.92 11.95 -4.45
N THR A 127 16.47 11.30 -3.35
CA THR A 127 16.76 11.72 -1.97
C THR A 127 18.00 11.03 -1.41
N TYR A 128 18.56 11.59 -0.35
CA TYR A 128 19.74 11.02 0.32
C TYR A 128 19.35 9.87 1.25
N ASN A 129 20.19 8.83 1.30
CA ASN A 129 20.14 7.79 2.31
C ASN A 129 21.25 8.02 3.33
N LEU A 130 20.90 8.48 4.52
CA LEU A 130 21.88 8.83 5.56
C LEU A 130 22.71 7.64 6.03
N LYS A 131 22.17 6.41 5.98
CA LYS A 131 22.92 5.21 6.42
C LYS A 131 24.05 4.85 5.47
N SER A 132 23.91 5.11 4.17
CA SER A 132 24.94 4.84 3.16
C SER A 132 25.72 6.08 2.76
N GLY A 133 25.26 7.28 3.13
CA GLY A 133 25.85 8.55 2.67
C GLY A 133 25.70 8.79 1.18
N THR A 134 24.77 8.12 0.50
CA THR A 134 24.61 8.18 -0.95
C THR A 134 23.20 8.61 -1.37
N GLN A 135 23.09 9.19 -2.55
CA GLN A 135 21.81 9.52 -3.15
C GLN A 135 21.14 8.26 -3.77
N ARG A 136 19.84 8.08 -3.51
CA ARG A 136 19.04 7.04 -4.16
C ARG A 136 18.88 7.34 -5.64
N LYS A 137 19.22 6.38 -6.51
CA LYS A 137 19.21 6.57 -7.97
C LYS A 137 18.32 5.55 -8.64
N ILE A 138 17.52 6.01 -9.61
CA ILE A 138 16.81 5.13 -10.53
C ILE A 138 17.84 4.48 -11.46
N ILE A 139 17.83 3.15 -11.55
CA ILE A 139 18.72 2.38 -12.41
C ILE A 139 17.96 1.57 -13.48
N HIS A 140 16.65 1.44 -13.33
CA HIS A 140 15.76 0.90 -14.35
C HIS A 140 14.39 1.59 -14.25
N PRO A 141 13.77 2.03 -15.38
CA PRO A 141 14.37 2.07 -16.72
C PRO A 141 15.58 2.99 -16.78
N ASN A 142 16.47 2.76 -17.74
CA ASN A 142 17.64 3.61 -17.91
C ASN A 142 17.23 4.96 -18.50
N LEU A 143 17.09 5.97 -17.65
CA LEU A 143 16.61 7.30 -18.02
C LEU A 143 17.52 7.98 -19.06
N ASN A 144 18.84 7.79 -18.97
CA ASN A 144 19.76 8.38 -19.93
C ASN A 144 19.53 7.85 -21.35
N LEU A 145 19.21 6.55 -21.49
CA LEU A 145 18.89 5.96 -22.79
C LEU A 145 17.53 6.40 -23.33
N ILE A 146 16.59 6.68 -22.42
CA ILE A 146 15.28 7.24 -22.79
C ILE A 146 15.44 8.67 -23.29
N GLU A 147 16.19 9.51 -22.55
CA GLU A 147 16.46 10.89 -22.94
C GLU A 147 17.22 10.99 -24.28
N GLN A 148 18.08 10.01 -24.59
CA GLN A 148 18.78 9.90 -25.86
C GLN A 148 17.91 9.31 -26.99
N GLY A 149 16.65 8.95 -26.71
CA GLY A 149 15.76 8.33 -27.71
C GLY A 149 16.12 6.89 -28.08
N ILE A 150 17.07 6.26 -27.37
CA ILE A 150 17.52 4.88 -27.62
C ILE A 150 16.55 3.87 -27.05
N LEU A 151 15.94 4.18 -25.90
CA LEU A 151 14.89 3.41 -25.26
C LEU A 151 13.57 4.18 -25.29
N HIS A 152 12.49 3.51 -25.71
CA HIS A 152 11.15 4.08 -25.57
C HIS A 152 10.73 4.09 -24.09
N ASP A 153 10.14 5.19 -23.62
CA ASP A 153 9.52 5.30 -22.28
C ASP A 153 8.26 4.41 -22.23
N LYS A 154 8.49 3.11 -22.20
CA LYS A 154 7.41 2.13 -22.02
C LYS A 154 7.07 2.09 -20.54
N LYS A 155 5.99 2.79 -20.16
CA LYS A 155 5.44 2.70 -18.81
C LYS A 155 4.87 1.30 -18.58
N ILE A 156 5.67 0.42 -17.99
CA ILE A 156 5.25 -0.95 -17.67
C ILE A 156 4.28 -0.88 -16.49
N ARG A 157 3.04 -1.29 -16.71
CA ARG A 157 2.01 -1.42 -15.68
C ARG A 157 1.30 -2.75 -15.84
N TYR A 158 0.97 -3.37 -14.72
CA TYR A 158 0.40 -4.70 -14.66
C TYR A 158 -1.03 -4.69 -14.10
N LYS A 159 -1.88 -5.54 -14.62
CA LYS A 159 -3.12 -5.91 -13.96
C LYS A 159 -2.83 -7.01 -12.94
N ILE A 160 -3.30 -6.85 -11.73
CA ILE A 160 -3.00 -7.79 -10.63
C ILE A 160 -3.47 -9.21 -10.95
N ILE A 161 -4.59 -9.35 -11.67
CA ILE A 161 -5.13 -10.66 -12.06
C ILE A 161 -4.18 -11.37 -13.05
N GLU A 162 -3.65 -10.64 -14.04
CA GLU A 162 -2.70 -11.20 -15.01
C GLU A 162 -1.43 -11.70 -14.32
N LEU A 163 -0.93 -10.95 -13.32
CA LEU A 163 0.20 -11.40 -12.50
C LEU A 163 -0.14 -12.62 -11.65
N ALA A 164 -1.35 -12.67 -11.09
CA ALA A 164 -1.79 -13.81 -10.31
C ALA A 164 -1.89 -15.08 -11.16
N ASP A 165 -2.44 -14.98 -12.37
CA ASP A 165 -2.57 -16.11 -13.29
C ASP A 165 -1.20 -16.67 -13.72
N LEU A 166 -0.18 -15.79 -13.88
CA LEU A 166 1.15 -16.19 -14.32
C LEU A 166 2.04 -16.71 -13.18
N TYR A 167 1.94 -16.15 -11.98
CA TYR A 167 2.93 -16.37 -10.92
C TYR A 167 2.39 -17.07 -9.68
N LEU A 168 1.06 -17.19 -9.50
CA LEU A 168 0.44 -17.89 -8.39
C LEU A 168 -0.23 -19.19 -8.86
N GLN A 169 -0.28 -20.18 -7.98
CA GLN A 169 -1.11 -21.36 -8.23
C GLN A 169 -2.58 -21.01 -7.97
N LYS A 170 -3.51 -21.60 -8.76
CA LYS A 170 -4.96 -21.34 -8.61
C LYS A 170 -5.52 -21.56 -7.19
N LYS A 171 -4.79 -22.26 -6.32
CA LYS A 171 -5.14 -22.45 -4.90
C LYS A 171 -4.69 -21.28 -4.02
N GLU A 172 -3.70 -20.48 -4.45
CA GLU A 172 -3.09 -19.42 -3.65
C GLU A 172 -3.92 -18.11 -3.69
N TYR A 173 -4.69 -17.93 -4.75
CA TYR A 173 -5.63 -16.82 -4.83
C TYR A 173 -7.04 -17.35 -5.12
N ARG A 174 -7.88 -17.35 -4.13
CA ARG A 174 -9.33 -17.34 -4.31
C ARG A 174 -9.77 -15.92 -3.96
N GLU A 175 -10.55 -15.30 -4.83
CA GLU A 175 -11.32 -14.14 -4.45
C GLU A 175 -12.11 -14.52 -3.19
N LYS A 176 -11.60 -14.14 -2.02
CA LYS A 176 -12.46 -14.16 -0.84
C LYS A 176 -13.50 -13.10 -1.12
N LYS A 177 -14.69 -13.52 -1.55
CA LYS A 177 -15.86 -12.67 -1.34
C LYS A 177 -15.78 -12.27 0.12
N VAL A 178 -15.55 -11.00 0.38
CA VAL A 178 -15.72 -10.45 1.71
C VAL A 178 -17.20 -10.67 2.00
N THR A 179 -17.51 -11.80 2.63
CA THR A 179 -18.77 -11.93 3.33
C THR A 179 -18.65 -10.89 4.44
N HIS A 180 -19.11 -9.66 4.13
CA HIS A 180 -19.59 -8.86 5.23
C HIS A 180 -20.53 -9.80 5.98
N GLU A 181 -20.15 -10.18 7.20
CA GLU A 181 -21.18 -10.57 8.15
C GLU A 181 -22.31 -9.61 7.87
N LYS A 182 -23.49 -10.14 7.56
CA LYS A 182 -24.66 -9.33 7.29
C LYS A 182 -24.78 -8.39 8.49
N ARG A 183 -24.10 -7.25 8.45
CA ARG A 183 -24.49 -6.11 9.25
C ARG A 183 -25.94 -6.01 8.94
N ILE A 184 -26.75 -6.17 9.97
CA ILE A 184 -28.20 -6.11 9.91
C ILE A 184 -28.55 -4.84 9.15
N THR A 185 -28.65 -4.94 7.83
CA THR A 185 -28.91 -3.80 6.91
C THR A 185 -30.41 -3.60 6.72
N LYS A 186 -31.18 -4.08 7.65
CA LYS A 186 -32.51 -3.52 7.89
C LYS A 186 -32.36 -2.43 8.96
N PHE A 187 -31.69 -1.34 8.60
CA PHE A 187 -31.99 -0.07 9.23
C PHE A 187 -33.43 0.27 8.85
N ASN A 188 -34.35 -0.14 9.70
CA ASN A 188 -35.64 0.51 9.71
C ASN A 188 -35.46 1.87 10.43
N GLU A 189 -36.37 2.80 10.23
CA GLU A 189 -36.31 4.13 10.85
C GLU A 189 -36.11 4.05 12.36
N LEU A 190 -36.68 3.02 13.01
CA LEU A 190 -36.59 2.77 14.44
C LEU A 190 -35.15 2.42 14.90
N THR A 191 -34.41 1.61 14.14
CA THR A 191 -33.03 1.24 14.50
C THR A 191 -32.05 2.39 14.24
N LEU A 192 -32.33 3.24 13.26
CA LEU A 192 -31.54 4.44 13.01
C LEU A 192 -31.77 5.48 14.11
N ALA A 193 -33.03 5.70 14.51
CA ALA A 193 -33.39 6.59 15.62
C ALA A 193 -32.73 6.11 16.93
N HIS A 194 -32.78 4.80 17.23
CA HIS A 194 -32.14 4.23 18.42
C HIS A 194 -30.61 4.42 18.40
N ALA A 195 -29.94 4.20 17.26
CA ALA A 195 -28.50 4.41 17.15
C ALA A 195 -28.12 5.88 17.37
N ARG A 196 -28.89 6.83 16.80
CA ARG A 196 -28.69 8.26 17.01
C ARG A 196 -28.91 8.66 18.47
N MET A 197 -29.89 8.08 19.13
CA MET A 197 -30.15 8.29 20.57
C MET A 197 -28.96 7.85 21.43
N GLU A 198 -28.34 6.70 21.13
CA GLU A 198 -27.15 6.23 21.86
C GLU A 198 -25.94 7.15 21.57
N ASP A 199 -25.78 7.64 20.35
CA ASP A 199 -24.75 8.64 20.02
C ASP A 199 -24.95 9.95 20.81
N TYR A 200 -26.20 10.44 20.94
CA TYR A 200 -26.52 11.62 21.76
C TYR A 200 -26.24 11.38 23.25
N LYS A 201 -26.61 10.22 23.81
CA LYS A 201 -26.29 9.87 25.20
C LYS A 201 -24.79 9.85 25.43
N THR A 202 -24.03 9.28 24.47
CA THR A 202 -22.56 9.24 24.54
C THR A 202 -21.96 10.64 24.48
N LEU A 203 -22.45 11.51 23.58
CA LEU A 203 -22.03 12.91 23.48
C LEU A 203 -22.32 13.69 24.76
N ILE A 204 -23.51 13.49 25.37
CA ILE A 204 -23.88 14.11 26.62
C ILE A 204 -22.97 13.63 27.76
N SER A 205 -22.68 12.33 27.84
CA SER A 205 -21.80 11.77 28.88
C SER A 205 -20.36 12.25 28.76
N LEU A 206 -19.86 12.38 27.55
CA LEU A 206 -18.52 12.92 27.27
C LEU A 206 -18.42 14.43 27.60
N ARG A 207 -19.53 15.17 27.44
CA ARG A 207 -19.60 16.60 27.71
C ARG A 207 -19.93 16.97 29.13
N ASN A 208 -20.47 16.06 29.95
CA ASN A 208 -20.71 16.33 31.38
C ASN A 208 -19.43 16.64 32.18
N ARG A 209 -18.26 16.45 31.58
CA ARG A 209 -16.96 16.89 32.13
C ARG A 209 -16.57 18.34 31.72
N VAL A 210 -17.31 18.97 30.78
CA VAL A 210 -17.07 20.33 30.31
C VAL A 210 -18.42 21.04 30.24
N LYS A 211 -18.55 22.20 30.89
CA LYS A 211 -19.77 23.03 30.88
C LYS A 211 -20.26 23.20 29.42
N ILE A 212 -21.49 22.82 29.14
CA ILE A 212 -22.14 23.01 27.83
C ILE A 212 -22.42 24.50 27.70
N ASN A 213 -21.87 25.17 26.69
CA ASN A 213 -22.19 26.55 26.36
C ASN A 213 -23.67 26.67 26.01
N GLU A 214 -24.34 27.76 26.48
CA GLU A 214 -25.80 27.95 26.42
C GLU A 214 -26.42 27.75 25.02
N GLY A 215 -25.72 28.10 23.93
CA GLY A 215 -26.23 27.96 22.57
C GLY A 215 -26.46 26.55 22.06
N PHE A 216 -25.68 25.55 22.53
CA PHE A 216 -25.77 24.17 22.07
C PHE A 216 -26.77 23.30 22.83
N ARG A 217 -27.18 23.74 24.02
CA ARG A 217 -28.11 23.01 24.88
C ARG A 217 -29.48 22.85 24.22
N ASN A 218 -30.02 23.93 23.66
CA ASN A 218 -31.33 23.91 23.01
C ASN A 218 -31.36 23.08 21.73
N GLN A 219 -30.28 23.10 20.96
CA GLN A 219 -30.16 22.29 19.72
C GLN A 219 -30.03 20.80 20.02
N LEU A 220 -29.32 20.43 21.09
CA LEU A 220 -29.25 19.06 21.56
C LEU A 220 -30.60 18.54 22.07
N LEU A 221 -31.33 19.35 22.82
CA LEU A 221 -32.67 19.00 23.32
C LEU A 221 -33.70 18.93 22.18
N TYR A 222 -33.61 19.80 21.18
CA TYR A 222 -34.47 19.78 20.01
C TYR A 222 -34.24 18.52 19.17
N ASN A 223 -32.99 18.18 18.86
CA ASN A 223 -32.65 16.99 18.11
C ASN A 223 -33.02 15.70 18.88
N TYR A 224 -32.82 15.68 20.19
CA TYR A 224 -33.22 14.58 21.05
C TYR A 224 -34.75 14.40 21.07
N GLY A 225 -35.52 15.49 21.09
CA GLY A 225 -36.97 15.47 21.06
C GLY A 225 -37.54 14.98 19.72
N LEU A 226 -36.89 15.31 18.58
CA LEU A 226 -37.32 14.84 17.26
C LEU A 226 -37.09 13.35 17.03
N GLU A 227 -36.09 12.74 17.66
CA GLU A 227 -35.77 11.32 17.50
C GLU A 227 -36.52 10.44 18.53
N SER A 228 -37.24 11.06 19.47
CA SER A 228 -37.99 10.35 20.54
C SER A 228 -39.50 10.20 20.25
N ILE A 229 -39.97 10.72 19.11
CA ILE A 229 -41.33 10.59 18.59
C ILE A 229 -41.37 9.47 17.54
#